data_a77801a32db26726da890a226cea07db
#
_entry.id   a77801a32db26726da890a226cea07db
#
_cell.length_a   1.000
_cell.length_b   1.000
_cell.length_c   1.000
_cell.angle_alpha   90.00
_cell.angle_beta   90.00
_cell.angle_gamma   90.00
#
_symmetry.space_group_name_H-M   'P 1'
#
loop_
_entity.id
_entity.type
_entity.pdbx_description
1 polymer ?
#
loop_
_entity_poly.entity_id
_entity_poly.type
_entity_poly.pdbx_seq_one_letter_code
_entity_poly.pdbx_strand_id
1 'polypeptide(L)'
;RNSSIEVLRLIAMFFIVLSHILKGTYQMLDTDLIEGGLASNSNFLADSVLSSLTCAGVGVDLFVLISGYFGIRFRLKSFVQLLFQILFYSLGVTIIASVVGAHTLTAADFRYFVPVSSGIWWFISSYIALYFIAPLINQGVDTLGKRHLSYVVYGLLFLNSFSSFLFTNIFIGADGFSFFNFVTLYVIGRYIAKYGIQIKHPLLIYLCCCFLVFVIDYTVSLMANQPLRPAKRYNDILLIIMSLCLLTSFLKINLQSQFINSVAGSTLAIYLIHVHPIVFNCVLDIGKWINQTFEHCLTASTLIKIGITLAICIICVVIDRIRMSFSSSVVAVIINYTTRMLRIK
;
A
#
# COMPACT_ATOMS: atom_id res chain seq x y z
N ARG A 1 -21.80 -5.31 2.27
CA ARG A 1 -20.44 -4.93 1.90
C ARG A 1 -20.52 -4.25 0.53
N ASN A 2 -19.91 -3.08 0.37
CA ASN A 2 -19.92 -2.34 -0.90
C ASN A 2 -18.79 -2.87 -1.80
N SER A 3 -19.16 -3.59 -2.87
CA SER A 3 -18.18 -4.23 -3.75
C SER A 3 -17.38 -3.21 -4.59
N SER A 4 -17.88 -1.99 -4.80
CA SER A 4 -17.13 -0.93 -5.49
C SER A 4 -15.88 -0.57 -4.71
N ILE A 5 -15.97 -0.46 -3.38
CA ILE A 5 -14.82 -0.18 -2.51
C ILE A 5 -13.88 -1.40 -2.44
N GLU A 6 -14.41 -2.61 -2.56
CA GLU A 6 -13.57 -3.80 -2.63
C GLU A 6 -12.78 -3.87 -3.95
N VAL A 7 -13.37 -3.45 -5.08
CA VAL A 7 -12.63 -3.25 -6.34
C VAL A 7 -11.53 -2.20 -6.17
N LEU A 8 -11.83 -1.08 -5.50
CA LEU A 8 -10.83 -0.04 -5.25
C LEU A 8 -9.65 -0.57 -4.40
N ARG A 9 -9.90 -1.44 -3.42
CA ARG A 9 -8.82 -2.12 -2.66
C ARG A 9 -7.97 -3.04 -3.53
N LEU A 10 -8.59 -3.76 -4.48
CA LEU A 10 -7.85 -4.59 -5.43
C LEU A 10 -7.00 -3.75 -6.38
N ILE A 11 -7.53 -2.64 -6.89
CA ILE A 11 -6.79 -1.67 -7.71
C ILE A 11 -5.62 -1.08 -6.91
N ALA A 12 -5.86 -0.68 -5.67
CA ALA A 12 -4.81 -0.15 -4.78
C ALA A 12 -3.68 -1.17 -4.56
N MET A 13 -4.02 -2.45 -4.37
CA MET A 13 -3.03 -3.51 -4.22
C MET A 13 -2.29 -3.79 -5.53
N PHE A 14 -2.98 -3.77 -6.66
CA PHE A 14 -2.36 -3.87 -7.98
C PHE A 14 -1.32 -2.75 -8.20
N PHE A 15 -1.64 -1.50 -7.84
CA PHE A 15 -0.71 -0.36 -7.92
C PHE A 15 0.55 -0.62 -7.08
N ILE A 16 0.39 -1.14 -5.85
CA ILE A 16 1.52 -1.45 -4.97
C ILE A 16 2.42 -2.54 -5.58
N VAL A 17 1.86 -3.65 -6.04
CA VAL A 17 2.64 -4.75 -6.63
C VAL A 17 3.37 -4.29 -7.90
N LEU A 18 2.66 -3.59 -8.80
CA LEU A 18 3.25 -3.08 -10.04
C LEU A 18 4.39 -2.09 -9.76
N SER A 19 4.21 -1.19 -8.78
CA SER A 19 5.27 -0.25 -8.39
C SER A 19 6.52 -0.95 -7.86
N HIS A 20 6.39 -2.13 -7.24
CA HIS A 20 7.55 -2.91 -6.80
C HIS A 20 8.29 -3.57 -7.98
N ILE A 21 7.58 -4.05 -9.00
CA ILE A 21 8.19 -4.51 -10.25
C ILE A 21 8.93 -3.35 -10.94
N LEU A 22 8.28 -2.18 -11.06
CA LEU A 22 8.90 -0.98 -11.63
C LEU A 22 10.11 -0.50 -10.81
N LYS A 23 10.09 -0.68 -9.46
CA LYS A 23 11.24 -0.38 -8.62
C LYS A 23 12.46 -1.23 -9.00
N GLY A 24 12.28 -2.51 -9.33
CA GLY A 24 13.34 -3.37 -9.83
C GLY A 24 13.95 -2.83 -11.13
N THR A 25 13.10 -2.41 -12.09
CA THR A 25 13.54 -1.74 -13.31
C THR A 25 14.38 -0.49 -13.04
N TYR A 26 13.91 0.38 -12.14
CA TYR A 26 14.63 1.61 -11.82
C TYR A 26 15.96 1.37 -11.10
N GLN A 27 16.06 0.34 -10.25
CA GLN A 27 17.33 -0.04 -9.61
C GLN A 27 18.38 -0.50 -10.63
N MET A 28 17.95 -1.14 -11.69
CA MET A 28 18.86 -1.52 -12.79
C MET A 28 19.38 -0.28 -13.53
N LEU A 29 18.51 0.68 -13.81
CA LEU A 29 18.88 1.93 -14.49
C LEU A 29 19.81 2.81 -13.67
N ASP A 30 19.82 2.68 -12.34
CA ASP A 30 20.68 3.42 -11.42
C ASP A 30 22.10 2.81 -11.32
N THR A 31 22.22 1.50 -11.56
CA THR A 31 23.49 0.77 -11.41
C THR A 31 24.30 0.65 -12.71
N ASP A 32 23.63 0.71 -13.85
CA ASP A 32 24.29 0.57 -15.14
C ASP A 32 24.55 1.97 -15.73
N LEU A 33 25.81 2.27 -16.03
CA LEU A 33 26.20 3.42 -16.83
C LEU A 33 25.58 3.25 -18.22
N ILE A 34 24.36 3.75 -18.40
CA ILE A 34 23.63 3.67 -19.67
C ILE A 34 24.38 4.51 -20.68
N GLU A 35 24.98 3.88 -21.68
CA GLU A 35 25.54 4.58 -22.83
C GLU A 35 24.44 5.47 -23.47
N GLY A 36 24.64 6.79 -23.47
CA GLY A 36 23.67 7.76 -23.95
C GLY A 36 22.70 8.32 -22.91
N GLY A 37 22.78 7.87 -21.64
CA GLY A 37 21.96 8.38 -20.54
C GLY A 37 20.49 7.89 -20.53
N LEU A 38 19.72 8.28 -19.52
CA LEU A 38 18.30 7.86 -19.35
C LEU A 38 17.40 8.22 -20.53
N ALA A 39 17.69 9.32 -21.24
CA ALA A 39 16.90 9.77 -22.38
C ALA A 39 16.93 8.78 -23.56
N SER A 40 17.98 7.97 -23.69
CA SER A 40 18.10 6.96 -24.76
C SER A 40 17.33 5.69 -24.46
N ASN A 41 16.91 5.46 -23.21
CA ASN A 41 16.19 4.26 -22.80
C ASN A 41 14.68 4.43 -23.05
N SER A 42 14.15 3.77 -24.07
CA SER A 42 12.73 3.84 -24.42
C SER A 42 11.80 3.30 -23.33
N ASN A 43 12.24 2.28 -22.58
CA ASN A 43 11.46 1.72 -21.47
C ASN A 43 11.33 2.71 -20.30
N PHE A 44 12.32 3.59 -20.07
CA PHE A 44 12.26 4.56 -18.99
C PHE A 44 11.08 5.54 -19.12
N LEU A 45 10.78 6.01 -20.34
CA LEU A 45 9.61 6.86 -20.59
C LEU A 45 8.31 6.14 -20.23
N ALA A 46 8.11 4.91 -20.75
CA ALA A 46 6.88 4.17 -20.50
C ALA A 46 6.73 3.77 -19.01
N ASP A 47 7.81 3.35 -18.39
CA ASP A 47 7.82 3.03 -16.96
C ASP A 47 7.51 4.28 -16.11
N SER A 48 7.96 5.45 -16.52
CA SER A 48 7.66 6.72 -15.85
C SER A 48 6.18 7.09 -15.97
N VAL A 49 5.59 6.92 -17.16
CA VAL A 49 4.14 7.11 -17.38
C VAL A 49 3.35 6.08 -16.55
N LEU A 50 3.68 4.80 -16.66
CA LEU A 50 3.00 3.72 -15.95
C LEU A 50 3.08 3.91 -14.43
N SER A 51 4.26 4.24 -13.92
CA SER A 51 4.51 4.52 -12.50
C SER A 51 3.74 5.75 -11.99
N SER A 52 3.46 6.74 -12.83
CA SER A 52 2.67 7.92 -12.44
C SER A 52 1.17 7.63 -12.44
N LEU A 53 0.70 6.75 -13.35
CA LEU A 53 -0.68 6.29 -13.39
C LEU A 53 -1.00 5.29 -12.24
N THR A 54 -0.01 4.53 -11.76
CA THR A 54 -0.21 3.45 -10.80
C THR A 54 0.70 3.61 -9.57
N CYS A 55 0.72 4.81 -9.00
CA CYS A 55 1.62 5.12 -7.90
C CYS A 55 1.31 4.29 -6.64
N ALA A 56 2.35 3.66 -6.05
CA ALA A 56 2.23 2.90 -4.80
C ALA A 56 1.70 3.74 -3.64
N GLY A 57 2.09 5.03 -3.57
CA GLY A 57 1.61 5.95 -2.55
C GLY A 57 0.10 6.09 -2.58
N VAL A 58 -0.49 6.24 -3.77
CA VAL A 58 -1.96 6.25 -3.93
C VAL A 58 -2.59 4.95 -3.43
N GLY A 59 -1.96 3.79 -3.71
CA GLY A 59 -2.45 2.50 -3.22
C GLY A 59 -2.47 2.43 -1.69
N VAL A 60 -1.39 2.85 -1.03
CA VAL A 60 -1.27 2.87 0.43
C VAL A 60 -2.25 3.86 1.06
N ASP A 61 -2.34 5.08 0.52
CA ASP A 61 -3.26 6.11 1.01
C ASP A 61 -4.71 5.66 0.94
N LEU A 62 -5.09 4.98 -0.15
CA LEU A 62 -6.44 4.43 -0.32
C LEU A 62 -6.80 3.43 0.78
N PHE A 63 -5.87 2.53 1.20
CA PHE A 63 -6.15 1.60 2.29
C PHE A 63 -6.45 2.32 3.60
N VAL A 64 -5.70 3.38 3.91
CA VAL A 64 -5.89 4.15 5.14
C VAL A 64 -7.12 5.05 5.06
N LEU A 65 -7.34 5.74 3.93
CA LEU A 65 -8.54 6.57 3.70
C LEU A 65 -9.82 5.74 3.75
N ILE A 66 -9.85 4.55 3.13
CA ILE A 66 -10.99 3.62 3.20
C ILE A 66 -11.21 3.18 4.65
N SER A 67 -10.14 2.86 5.38
CA SER A 67 -10.24 2.49 6.80
C SER A 67 -10.81 3.64 7.64
N GLY A 68 -10.39 4.87 7.36
CA GLY A 68 -10.95 6.08 7.97
C GLY A 68 -12.41 6.29 7.60
N TYR A 69 -12.77 6.16 6.33
CA TYR A 69 -14.15 6.33 5.86
C TYR A 69 -15.13 5.40 6.57
N PHE A 70 -14.81 4.12 6.71
CA PHE A 70 -15.68 3.18 7.42
C PHE A 70 -15.54 3.22 8.94
N GLY A 71 -14.45 3.76 9.46
CA GLY A 71 -14.15 3.83 10.89
C GLY A 71 -13.73 2.47 11.45
N ILE A 72 -12.49 2.38 11.92
CA ILE A 72 -12.00 1.18 12.60
C ILE A 72 -12.67 1.09 13.99
N ARG A 73 -13.28 -0.07 14.27
CA ARG A 73 -13.80 -0.43 15.59
C ARG A 73 -12.94 -1.54 16.16
N PHE A 74 -12.38 -1.32 17.35
CA PHE A 74 -11.63 -2.37 18.02
C PHE A 74 -12.53 -3.54 18.34
N ARG A 75 -12.17 -4.72 17.82
CA ARG A 75 -12.82 -6.01 18.09
C ARG A 75 -11.73 -7.05 18.29
N LEU A 76 -11.66 -7.63 19.48
CA LEU A 76 -10.64 -8.63 19.83
C LEU A 76 -10.57 -9.76 18.79
N LYS A 77 -11.71 -10.29 18.37
CA LYS A 77 -11.77 -11.33 17.33
C LYS A 77 -11.07 -10.92 16.04
N SER A 78 -11.35 -9.72 15.53
CA SER A 78 -10.76 -9.21 14.28
C SER A 78 -9.27 -8.94 14.45
N PHE A 79 -8.87 -8.46 15.63
CA PHE A 79 -7.47 -8.24 15.97
C PHE A 79 -6.66 -9.53 16.02
N VAL A 80 -7.19 -10.57 16.69
CA VAL A 80 -6.56 -11.91 16.74
C VAL A 80 -6.44 -12.51 15.34
N GLN A 81 -7.48 -12.37 14.50
CA GLN A 81 -7.43 -12.83 13.11
C GLN A 81 -6.35 -12.11 12.30
N LEU A 82 -6.21 -10.80 12.48
CA LEU A 82 -5.17 -9.99 11.82
C LEU A 82 -3.78 -10.44 12.26
N LEU A 83 -3.54 -10.56 13.57
CA LEU A 83 -2.25 -11.02 14.09
C LEU A 83 -1.91 -12.45 13.63
N PHE A 84 -2.89 -13.36 13.65
CA PHE A 84 -2.68 -14.71 13.15
C PHE A 84 -2.26 -14.70 11.67
N GLN A 85 -2.92 -13.91 10.83
CA GLN A 85 -2.56 -13.82 9.42
C GLN A 85 -1.15 -13.26 9.21
N ILE A 86 -0.78 -12.25 9.96
CA ILE A 86 0.56 -11.64 9.91
C ILE A 86 1.62 -12.68 10.30
N LEU A 87 1.45 -13.37 11.42
CA LEU A 87 2.37 -14.42 11.90
C LEU A 87 2.43 -15.60 10.93
N PHE A 88 1.28 -16.03 10.42
CA PHE A 88 1.20 -17.14 9.47
C PHE A 88 2.07 -16.89 8.23
N TYR A 89 1.97 -15.70 7.61
CA TYR A 89 2.78 -15.39 6.44
C TYR A 89 4.23 -15.08 6.78
N SER A 90 4.49 -14.44 7.92
CA SER A 90 5.86 -14.17 8.36
C SER A 90 6.66 -15.46 8.55
N LEU A 91 6.11 -16.40 9.30
CA LEU A 91 6.77 -17.66 9.60
C LEU A 91 6.66 -18.66 8.44
N GLY A 92 5.47 -18.76 7.83
CA GLY A 92 5.20 -19.73 6.77
C GLY A 92 6.11 -19.54 5.55
N VAL A 93 6.25 -18.29 5.09
CA VAL A 93 7.16 -17.98 3.96
C VAL A 93 8.61 -18.28 4.35
N THR A 94 9.05 -17.90 5.55
CA THR A 94 10.42 -18.17 6.03
C THR A 94 10.69 -19.66 6.10
N ILE A 95 9.77 -20.45 6.68
CA ILE A 95 9.92 -21.92 6.80
C ILE A 95 9.95 -22.57 5.41
N ILE A 96 9.02 -22.23 4.53
CA ILE A 96 8.97 -22.79 3.18
C ILE A 96 10.27 -22.46 2.43
N ALA A 97 10.72 -21.22 2.47
CA ALA A 97 11.95 -20.79 1.79
C ALA A 97 13.17 -21.56 2.32
N SER A 98 13.21 -21.85 3.63
CA SER A 98 14.30 -22.61 4.24
C SER A 98 14.25 -24.09 3.85
N VAL A 99 13.06 -24.69 3.80
CA VAL A 99 12.89 -26.11 3.41
C VAL A 99 13.28 -26.36 1.96
N VAL A 100 12.96 -25.41 1.05
CA VAL A 100 13.34 -25.52 -0.37
C VAL A 100 14.78 -25.07 -0.66
N GLY A 101 15.55 -24.69 0.37
CA GLY A 101 16.94 -24.25 0.24
C GLY A 101 17.12 -22.82 -0.33
N ALA A 102 16.03 -22.06 -0.45
CA ALA A 102 16.07 -20.67 -0.95
C ALA A 102 16.50 -19.67 0.13
N HIS A 103 16.51 -20.05 1.39
CA HIS A 103 16.94 -19.22 2.53
C HIS A 103 17.64 -20.05 3.59
N THR A 104 18.79 -19.58 4.09
CA THR A 104 19.49 -20.20 5.21
C THR A 104 19.10 -19.48 6.49
N LEU A 105 18.56 -20.23 7.47
CA LEU A 105 18.15 -19.65 8.75
C LEU A 105 19.35 -19.12 9.54
N THR A 106 19.19 -17.92 10.05
CA THR A 106 20.18 -17.21 10.87
C THR A 106 19.54 -16.67 12.16
N ALA A 107 20.35 -16.24 13.12
CA ALA A 107 19.83 -15.59 14.34
C ALA A 107 19.01 -14.30 14.02
N ALA A 108 19.31 -13.63 12.91
CA ALA A 108 18.58 -12.44 12.48
C ALA A 108 17.12 -12.74 12.13
N ASP A 109 16.78 -13.99 11.80
CA ASP A 109 15.43 -14.41 11.41
C ASP A 109 14.46 -14.47 12.59
N PHE A 110 14.96 -14.28 13.82
CA PHE A 110 14.10 -14.08 15.00
C PHE A 110 13.10 -12.93 14.79
N ARG A 111 13.44 -11.94 13.97
CA ARG A 111 12.54 -10.83 13.59
C ARG A 111 11.20 -11.30 12.98
N TYR A 112 11.15 -12.47 12.34
CA TYR A 112 9.93 -13.04 11.76
C TYR A 112 8.95 -13.59 12.80
N PHE A 113 9.39 -13.84 14.04
CA PHE A 113 8.51 -14.19 15.16
C PHE A 113 7.82 -12.97 15.77
N VAL A 114 8.39 -11.78 15.59
CA VAL A 114 7.87 -10.51 16.10
C VAL A 114 7.68 -9.47 14.98
N PRO A 115 6.95 -9.81 13.90
CA PRO A 115 6.93 -9.04 12.66
C PRO A 115 6.41 -7.61 12.81
N VAL A 116 5.54 -7.36 13.79
CA VAL A 116 5.01 -6.02 14.07
C VAL A 116 6.07 -5.14 14.73
N SER A 117 6.74 -5.65 15.76
CA SER A 117 7.74 -4.90 16.53
C SER A 117 9.07 -4.76 15.78
N SER A 118 9.43 -5.75 14.96
CA SER A 118 10.64 -5.70 14.13
C SER A 118 10.52 -4.79 12.91
N GLY A 119 9.29 -4.35 12.57
CA GLY A 119 9.06 -3.43 11.46
C GLY A 119 9.35 -4.01 10.07
N ILE A 120 9.39 -5.35 9.92
CA ILE A 120 9.63 -5.98 8.61
C ILE A 120 8.61 -5.54 7.56
N TRP A 121 7.42 -5.17 8.01
CA TRP A 121 6.38 -4.53 7.22
C TRP A 121 5.96 -3.21 7.87
N TRP A 122 6.60 -2.13 7.50
CA TRP A 122 6.34 -0.80 8.07
C TRP A 122 4.84 -0.41 8.06
N PHE A 123 4.12 -0.76 6.97
CA PHE A 123 2.68 -0.54 6.85
C PHE A 123 1.90 -1.24 7.95
N ILE A 124 2.23 -2.51 8.23
CA ILE A 124 1.56 -3.31 9.25
C ILE A 124 1.79 -2.73 10.64
N SER A 125 3.02 -2.34 10.97
CA SER A 125 3.34 -1.73 12.25
C SER A 125 2.56 -0.44 12.47
N SER A 126 2.53 0.44 11.46
CA SER A 126 1.76 1.69 11.48
C SER A 126 0.24 1.43 11.53
N TYR A 127 -0.26 0.42 10.80
CA TYR A 127 -1.67 0.07 10.78
C TYR A 127 -2.15 -0.51 12.12
N ILE A 128 -1.36 -1.33 12.77
CA ILE A 128 -1.67 -1.86 14.13
C ILE A 128 -1.69 -0.73 15.15
N ALA A 129 -0.73 0.19 15.10
CA ALA A 129 -0.76 1.38 15.95
C ALA A 129 -2.04 2.21 15.72
N LEU A 130 -2.41 2.40 14.45
CA LEU A 130 -3.67 3.06 14.09
C LEU A 130 -4.89 2.29 14.61
N TYR A 131 -4.88 0.97 14.55
CA TYR A 131 -5.99 0.13 15.02
C TYR A 131 -6.31 0.36 16.50
N PHE A 132 -5.27 0.56 17.34
CA PHE A 132 -5.44 0.88 18.76
C PHE A 132 -5.90 2.31 19.01
N ILE A 133 -5.45 3.28 18.21
CA ILE A 133 -5.77 4.71 18.42
C ILE A 133 -7.08 5.12 17.73
N ALA A 134 -7.51 4.40 16.71
CA ALA A 134 -8.70 4.71 15.94
C ALA A 134 -9.98 4.92 16.76
N PRO A 135 -10.27 4.16 17.84
CA PRO A 135 -11.45 4.44 18.69
C PRO A 135 -11.42 5.83 19.31
N LEU A 136 -10.25 6.32 19.76
CA LEU A 136 -10.09 7.67 20.32
C LEU A 136 -10.28 8.73 19.24
N ILE A 137 -9.69 8.52 18.05
CA ILE A 137 -9.89 9.43 16.91
C ILE A 137 -11.36 9.48 16.52
N ASN A 138 -12.05 8.34 16.46
CA ASN A 138 -13.47 8.29 16.13
C ASN A 138 -14.30 9.12 17.11
N GLN A 139 -14.08 8.95 18.40
CA GLN A 139 -14.78 9.71 19.43
C GLN A 139 -14.50 11.21 19.29
N GLY A 140 -13.25 11.62 19.09
CA GLY A 140 -12.88 13.00 18.84
C GLY A 140 -13.57 13.59 17.60
N VAL A 141 -13.57 12.83 16.48
CA VAL A 141 -14.26 13.26 15.26
C VAL A 141 -15.77 13.37 15.46
N ASP A 142 -16.38 12.46 16.21
CA ASP A 142 -17.83 12.45 16.42
C ASP A 142 -18.30 13.64 17.27
N THR A 143 -17.47 14.12 18.21
CA THR A 143 -17.77 15.29 19.07
C THR A 143 -17.50 16.64 18.38
N LEU A 144 -16.54 16.71 17.45
CA LEU A 144 -16.16 17.95 16.80
C LEU A 144 -17.17 18.37 15.71
N GLY A 145 -17.56 19.65 15.72
CA GLY A 145 -18.33 20.27 14.64
C GLY A 145 -17.48 20.42 13.35
N LYS A 146 -18.16 20.63 12.21
CA LYS A 146 -17.53 20.70 10.89
C LYS A 146 -16.36 21.69 10.84
N ARG A 147 -16.54 22.89 11.37
CA ARG A 147 -15.51 23.95 11.36
C ARG A 147 -14.24 23.53 12.10
N HIS A 148 -14.38 23.02 13.32
CA HIS A 148 -13.24 22.60 14.12
C HIS A 148 -12.53 21.38 13.51
N LEU A 149 -13.29 20.40 13.02
CA LEU A 149 -12.69 19.25 12.34
C LEU A 149 -11.99 19.65 11.05
N SER A 150 -12.48 20.65 10.30
CA SER A 150 -11.77 21.20 9.14
C SER A 150 -10.42 21.79 9.52
N TYR A 151 -10.35 22.54 10.63
CA TYR A 151 -9.06 23.07 11.12
C TYR A 151 -8.08 21.95 11.48
N VAL A 152 -8.55 20.88 12.10
CA VAL A 152 -7.72 19.70 12.40
C VAL A 152 -7.19 19.09 11.09
N VAL A 153 -8.06 18.87 10.09
CA VAL A 153 -7.65 18.31 8.78
C VAL A 153 -6.63 19.20 8.09
N TYR A 154 -6.85 20.52 8.04
CA TYR A 154 -5.90 21.44 7.41
C TYR A 154 -4.57 21.51 8.16
N GLY A 155 -4.59 21.52 9.49
CA GLY A 155 -3.40 21.50 10.31
C GLY A 155 -2.58 20.22 10.12
N LEU A 156 -3.24 19.04 10.09
CA LEU A 156 -2.60 17.76 9.82
C LEU A 156 -2.01 17.71 8.41
N LEU A 157 -2.74 18.16 7.39
CA LEU A 157 -2.24 18.24 6.01
C LEU A 157 -1.04 19.19 5.89
N PHE A 158 -1.11 20.35 6.54
CA PHE A 158 0.00 21.30 6.56
C PHE A 158 1.26 20.66 7.14
N LEU A 159 1.15 20.02 8.30
CA LEU A 159 2.28 19.38 8.96
C LEU A 159 2.77 18.14 8.16
N ASN A 160 1.86 17.33 7.65
CA ASN A 160 2.21 16.08 6.98
C ASN A 160 2.83 16.30 5.60
N SER A 161 2.26 17.19 4.80
CA SER A 161 2.62 17.34 3.39
C SER A 161 3.47 18.57 3.14
N PHE A 162 3.03 19.76 3.56
CA PHE A 162 3.71 21.00 3.27
C PHE A 162 4.99 21.19 4.08
N SER A 163 4.94 20.94 5.39
CA SER A 163 6.10 21.08 6.27
C SER A 163 7.21 20.06 5.90
N SER A 164 6.83 18.84 5.52
CA SER A 164 7.80 17.81 5.12
C SER A 164 8.44 18.09 3.75
N PHE A 165 7.79 18.86 2.90
CA PHE A 165 8.34 19.30 1.64
C PHE A 165 9.45 20.36 1.84
N LEU A 166 9.29 21.26 2.81
CA LEU A 166 10.22 22.34 3.10
C LEU A 166 11.36 21.93 4.03
N PHE A 167 11.08 21.02 4.97
CA PHE A 167 12.02 20.66 6.03
C PHE A 167 12.02 19.15 6.26
N THR A 168 13.20 18.54 6.35
CA THR A 168 13.35 17.18 6.89
C THR A 168 12.91 17.19 8.35
N ASN A 169 11.71 16.68 8.64
CA ASN A 169 11.14 16.77 9.98
C ASN A 169 11.23 15.41 10.70
N ILE A 170 11.77 15.45 11.91
CA ILE A 170 11.94 14.28 12.78
C ILE A 170 10.62 13.59 13.12
N PHE A 171 9.51 14.37 13.20
CA PHE A 171 8.19 13.85 13.59
C PHE A 171 7.43 13.15 12.46
N ILE A 172 7.67 13.51 11.19
CA ILE A 172 6.82 13.11 10.07
C ILE A 172 7.40 11.92 9.31
N GLY A 173 8.67 11.61 9.55
CA GLY A 173 9.37 10.52 8.86
C GLY A 173 9.66 10.85 7.39
N ALA A 174 10.78 10.35 6.87
CA ALA A 174 11.14 10.53 5.47
C ALA A 174 10.08 9.86 4.58
N ASP A 175 9.67 10.55 3.51
CA ASP A 175 8.80 10.05 2.45
C ASP A 175 7.40 9.56 2.88
N GLY A 176 6.93 9.96 4.07
CA GLY A 176 5.61 9.59 4.57
C GLY A 176 5.49 8.14 5.07
N PHE A 177 6.58 7.42 5.25
CA PHE A 177 6.63 6.11 5.92
C PHE A 177 6.42 6.28 7.43
N SER A 178 5.30 6.86 7.83
CA SER A 178 5.10 7.24 9.22
C SER A 178 3.67 6.96 9.71
N PHE A 179 3.57 6.70 11.01
CA PHE A 179 2.30 6.61 11.70
C PHE A 179 1.51 7.94 11.61
N PHE A 180 2.20 9.09 11.58
CA PHE A 180 1.56 10.40 11.46
C PHE A 180 0.80 10.56 10.14
N ASN A 181 1.37 10.08 9.01
CA ASN A 181 0.68 10.04 7.73
C ASN A 181 -0.61 9.20 7.82
N PHE A 182 -0.56 8.05 8.49
CA PHE A 182 -1.73 7.19 8.68
C PHE A 182 -2.83 7.89 9.49
N VAL A 183 -2.47 8.59 10.58
CA VAL A 183 -3.43 9.38 11.37
C VAL A 183 -4.05 10.48 10.51
N THR A 184 -3.25 11.20 9.72
CA THR A 184 -3.72 12.26 8.83
C THR A 184 -4.75 11.72 7.82
N LEU A 185 -4.40 10.68 7.09
CA LEU A 185 -5.29 10.05 6.10
C LEU A 185 -6.55 9.46 6.75
N TYR A 186 -6.41 8.85 7.92
CA TYR A 186 -7.55 8.30 8.66
C TYR A 186 -8.54 9.39 9.07
N VAL A 187 -8.05 10.51 9.61
CA VAL A 187 -8.90 11.66 9.98
C VAL A 187 -9.60 12.26 8.76
N ILE A 188 -8.90 12.36 7.62
CA ILE A 188 -9.50 12.80 6.35
C ILE A 188 -10.61 11.83 5.93
N GLY A 189 -10.37 10.52 6.00
CA GLY A 189 -11.39 9.50 5.72
C GLY A 189 -12.63 9.65 6.63
N ARG A 190 -12.42 9.86 7.93
CA ARG A 190 -13.49 10.12 8.89
C ARG A 190 -14.26 11.42 8.60
N TYR A 191 -13.53 12.49 8.21
CA TYR A 191 -14.16 13.75 7.81
C TYR A 191 -15.08 13.56 6.61
N ILE A 192 -14.62 12.81 5.58
CA ILE A 192 -15.41 12.51 4.39
C ILE A 192 -16.65 11.69 4.75
N ALA A 193 -16.54 10.72 5.64
CA ALA A 193 -17.67 9.91 6.09
C ALA A 193 -18.74 10.74 6.80
N LYS A 194 -18.31 11.74 7.59
CA LYS A 194 -19.22 12.57 8.42
C LYS A 194 -19.87 13.71 7.63
N TYR A 195 -19.10 14.39 6.77
CA TYR A 195 -19.54 15.63 6.11
C TYR A 195 -19.63 15.54 4.60
N GLY A 196 -19.16 14.45 4.03
CA GLY A 196 -19.04 14.29 2.58
C GLY A 196 -17.93 15.16 1.97
N ILE A 197 -17.62 14.88 0.74
CA ILE A 197 -16.79 15.70 -0.14
C ILE A 197 -17.37 15.63 -1.55
N GLN A 198 -17.44 16.77 -2.22
CA GLN A 198 -17.85 16.83 -3.62
C GLN A 198 -16.66 17.29 -4.46
N ILE A 199 -16.14 16.38 -5.27
CA ILE A 199 -15.11 16.68 -6.27
C ILE A 199 -15.81 16.66 -7.63
N LYS A 200 -15.74 17.78 -8.35
CA LYS A 200 -16.19 17.85 -9.76
C LYS A 200 -15.12 17.20 -10.62
N HIS A 201 -15.54 16.31 -11.52
CA HIS A 201 -14.65 15.62 -12.47
C HIS A 201 -13.42 14.93 -11.82
N PRO A 202 -13.63 14.04 -10.82
CA PRO A 202 -12.51 13.50 -10.04
C PRO A 202 -11.51 12.71 -10.92
N LEU A 203 -11.98 11.99 -11.94
CA LEU A 203 -11.07 11.26 -12.84
C LEU A 203 -10.21 12.20 -13.69
N LEU A 204 -10.73 13.36 -14.11
CA LEU A 204 -9.94 14.36 -14.82
C LEU A 204 -8.84 14.93 -13.90
N ILE A 205 -9.21 15.28 -12.65
CA ILE A 205 -8.22 15.76 -11.66
C ILE A 205 -7.17 14.70 -11.40
N TYR A 206 -7.58 13.42 -11.26
CA TYR A 206 -6.63 12.31 -11.12
C TYR A 206 -5.63 12.27 -12.27
N LEU A 207 -6.09 12.32 -13.53
CA LEU A 207 -5.22 12.30 -14.71
C LEU A 207 -4.32 13.54 -14.79
N CYS A 208 -4.81 14.72 -14.43
CA CYS A 208 -3.99 15.92 -14.34
C CYS A 208 -2.88 15.78 -13.29
N CYS A 209 -3.18 15.22 -12.11
CA CYS A 209 -2.17 14.94 -11.09
C CYS A 209 -1.17 13.89 -11.58
N CYS A 210 -1.61 12.81 -12.25
CA CYS A 210 -0.70 11.82 -12.86
C CYS A 210 0.25 12.50 -13.86
N PHE A 211 -0.25 13.39 -14.70
CA PHE A 211 0.57 14.13 -15.65
C PHE A 211 1.59 15.03 -14.95
N LEU A 212 1.19 15.75 -13.90
CA LEU A 212 2.11 16.57 -13.11
C LEU A 212 3.19 15.73 -12.43
N VAL A 213 2.83 14.62 -11.79
CA VAL A 213 3.79 13.68 -11.19
C VAL A 213 4.75 13.14 -12.24
N PHE A 214 4.23 12.74 -13.41
CA PHE A 214 5.07 12.29 -14.52
C PHE A 214 6.05 13.37 -14.97
N VAL A 215 5.58 14.59 -15.21
CA VAL A 215 6.45 15.69 -15.68
C VAL A 215 7.54 16.01 -14.66
N ILE A 216 7.20 16.09 -13.36
CA ILE A 216 8.18 16.40 -12.31
C ILE A 216 9.22 15.27 -12.22
N ASP A 217 8.80 14.02 -12.06
CA ASP A 217 9.72 12.90 -11.86
C ASP A 217 10.58 12.64 -13.10
N TYR A 218 9.98 12.72 -14.30
CA TYR A 218 10.69 12.49 -15.55
C TYR A 218 11.73 13.58 -15.83
N THR A 219 11.36 14.85 -15.70
CA THR A 219 12.29 15.97 -15.94
C THR A 219 13.43 15.99 -14.94
N VAL A 220 13.14 15.79 -13.64
CA VAL A 220 14.18 15.75 -12.61
C VAL A 220 15.11 14.54 -12.83
N SER A 221 14.57 13.39 -13.23
CA SER A 221 15.39 12.22 -13.55
C SER A 221 16.31 12.45 -14.74
N LEU A 222 15.82 13.08 -15.81
CA LEU A 222 16.65 13.41 -16.97
C LEU A 222 17.75 14.41 -16.62
N MET A 223 17.43 15.45 -15.83
CA MET A 223 18.41 16.45 -15.40
C MET A 223 19.50 15.85 -14.52
N ALA A 224 19.15 14.91 -13.66
CA ALA A 224 20.11 14.23 -12.76
C ALA A 224 20.79 13.04 -13.43
N ASN A 225 20.32 12.61 -14.60
CA ASN A 225 20.67 11.34 -15.27
C ASN A 225 20.57 10.11 -14.33
N GLN A 226 19.58 10.14 -13.44
CA GLN A 226 19.28 9.09 -12.47
C GLN A 226 17.78 8.96 -12.28
N PRO A 227 17.22 7.75 -12.08
CA PRO A 227 15.78 7.55 -11.92
C PRO A 227 15.30 8.06 -10.56
N LEU A 228 15.01 9.35 -10.45
CA LEU A 228 14.51 10.00 -9.25
C LEU A 228 12.98 10.07 -9.23
N ARG A 229 12.40 10.14 -8.03
CA ARG A 229 10.94 10.17 -7.84
C ARG A 229 10.55 11.20 -6.76
N PRO A 230 10.87 12.49 -6.95
CA PRO A 230 10.61 13.51 -5.95
C PRO A 230 9.12 13.74 -5.65
N ALA A 231 8.23 13.46 -6.61
CA ALA A 231 6.78 13.66 -6.49
C ALA A 231 6.01 12.37 -6.12
N LYS A 232 6.65 11.36 -5.53
CA LYS A 232 6.03 10.06 -5.16
C LYS A 232 6.24 9.67 -3.69
N ARG A 233 6.41 10.65 -2.81
CA ARG A 233 6.39 10.41 -1.37
C ARG A 233 4.96 10.10 -0.92
N TYR A 234 4.79 9.21 0.06
CA TYR A 234 3.45 8.81 0.55
C TYR A 234 2.66 9.96 1.19
N ASN A 235 3.31 11.05 1.58
CA ASN A 235 2.68 12.24 2.13
C ASN A 235 2.59 13.42 1.16
N ASP A 236 2.90 13.21 -0.14
CA ASP A 236 2.76 14.26 -1.13
C ASP A 236 1.30 14.62 -1.38
N ILE A 237 1.05 15.92 -1.44
CA ILE A 237 -0.32 16.44 -1.61
C ILE A 237 -0.96 15.97 -2.92
N LEU A 238 -0.18 15.79 -4.00
CA LEU A 238 -0.68 15.27 -5.28
C LEU A 238 -1.20 13.85 -5.12
N LEU A 239 -0.49 12.98 -4.39
CA LEU A 239 -0.91 11.60 -4.16
C LEU A 239 -2.16 11.53 -3.27
N ILE A 240 -2.23 12.38 -2.26
CA ILE A 240 -3.43 12.49 -1.41
C ILE A 240 -4.63 12.93 -2.25
N ILE A 241 -4.48 13.93 -3.14
CA ILE A 241 -5.55 14.37 -4.05
C ILE A 241 -5.94 13.22 -5.00
N MET A 242 -4.99 12.51 -5.59
CA MET A 242 -5.24 11.35 -6.45
C MET A 242 -6.05 10.28 -5.72
N SER A 243 -5.68 9.97 -4.49
CA SER A 243 -6.36 8.99 -3.63
C SER A 243 -7.80 9.42 -3.29
N LEU A 244 -8.00 10.71 -3.00
CA LEU A 244 -9.33 11.29 -2.77
C LEU A 244 -10.21 11.25 -4.04
N CYS A 245 -9.63 11.52 -5.20
CA CYS A 245 -10.33 11.43 -6.48
C CYS A 245 -10.81 10.01 -6.77
N LEU A 246 -9.97 9.01 -6.57
CA LEU A 246 -10.36 7.60 -6.75
C LEU A 246 -11.40 7.19 -5.71
N LEU A 247 -11.20 7.49 -4.42
CA LEU A 247 -12.16 7.16 -3.38
C LEU A 247 -13.54 7.75 -3.68
N THR A 248 -13.60 9.04 -4.02
CA THR A 248 -14.88 9.73 -4.31
C THR A 248 -15.54 9.22 -5.58
N SER A 249 -14.78 8.78 -6.59
CA SER A 249 -15.31 8.14 -7.79
C SER A 249 -15.97 6.81 -7.46
N PHE A 250 -15.30 5.96 -6.69
CA PHE A 250 -15.82 4.63 -6.34
C PHE A 250 -16.95 4.66 -5.31
N LEU A 251 -17.03 5.68 -4.47
CA LEU A 251 -18.18 5.88 -3.56
C LEU A 251 -19.49 6.16 -4.31
N LYS A 252 -19.43 6.66 -5.55
CA LYS A 252 -20.62 6.91 -6.39
C LYS A 252 -21.10 5.66 -7.14
N ILE A 253 -20.28 4.61 -7.20
CA ILE A 253 -20.62 3.37 -7.91
C ILE A 253 -21.35 2.42 -6.95
N ASN A 254 -22.49 1.91 -7.39
CA ASN A 254 -23.21 0.87 -6.64
C ASN A 254 -23.00 -0.48 -7.31
N LEU A 255 -22.03 -1.25 -6.81
CA LEU A 255 -21.71 -2.59 -7.28
C LEU A 255 -21.89 -3.59 -6.13
N GLN A 256 -22.52 -4.73 -6.44
CA GLN A 256 -22.66 -5.85 -5.49
C GLN A 256 -22.25 -7.15 -6.17
N SER A 257 -21.17 -7.76 -5.68
CA SER A 257 -20.62 -9.02 -6.20
C SER A 257 -19.96 -9.81 -5.06
N GLN A 258 -20.45 -11.01 -4.83
CA GLN A 258 -19.89 -11.92 -3.85
C GLN A 258 -18.48 -12.36 -4.25
N PHE A 259 -18.23 -12.57 -5.55
CA PHE A 259 -16.92 -12.92 -6.08
C PHE A 259 -15.88 -11.84 -5.76
N ILE A 260 -16.16 -10.57 -6.09
CA ILE A 260 -15.26 -9.44 -5.80
C ILE A 260 -15.01 -9.33 -4.29
N ASN A 261 -16.05 -9.40 -3.47
CA ASN A 261 -15.93 -9.35 -2.01
C ASN A 261 -15.08 -10.49 -1.46
N SER A 262 -15.17 -11.65 -2.09
CA SER A 262 -14.38 -12.82 -1.76
C SER A 262 -12.90 -12.58 -2.08
N VAL A 263 -12.55 -12.22 -3.31
CA VAL A 263 -11.17 -11.96 -3.76
C VAL A 263 -10.53 -10.84 -2.95
N ALA A 264 -11.24 -9.73 -2.73
CA ALA A 264 -10.74 -8.60 -1.96
C ALA A 264 -10.48 -8.93 -0.47
N GLY A 265 -11.06 -10.00 0.04
CA GLY A 265 -10.73 -10.52 1.38
C GLY A 265 -9.27 -10.96 1.52
N SER A 266 -8.59 -11.24 0.41
CA SER A 266 -7.18 -11.68 0.37
C SER A 266 -6.18 -10.56 0.07
N THR A 267 -6.60 -9.30 -0.02
CA THR A 267 -5.69 -8.18 -0.34
C THR A 267 -4.53 -8.04 0.66
N LEU A 268 -4.78 -8.28 1.94
CA LEU A 268 -3.72 -8.27 2.95
C LEU A 268 -2.69 -9.39 2.72
N ALA A 269 -3.14 -10.57 2.31
CA ALA A 269 -2.23 -11.67 1.99
C ALA A 269 -1.34 -11.35 0.79
N ILE A 270 -1.88 -10.70 -0.25
CA ILE A 270 -1.08 -10.24 -1.38
C ILE A 270 0.07 -9.37 -0.86
N TYR A 271 -0.24 -8.38 0.02
CA TYR A 271 0.79 -7.53 0.61
C TYR A 271 1.83 -8.34 1.40
N LEU A 272 1.39 -9.18 2.34
CA LEU A 272 2.29 -9.92 3.25
C LEU A 272 3.21 -10.89 2.52
N ILE A 273 2.76 -11.48 1.40
CA ILE A 273 3.55 -12.43 0.62
C ILE A 273 4.57 -11.71 -0.26
N HIS A 274 4.12 -10.78 -1.13
CA HIS A 274 5.04 -10.20 -2.13
C HIS A 274 6.04 -9.19 -1.54
N VAL A 275 5.73 -8.58 -0.38
CA VAL A 275 6.65 -7.67 0.35
C VAL A 275 7.40 -8.41 1.47
N HIS A 276 7.23 -9.74 1.61
CA HIS A 276 8.05 -10.50 2.53
C HIS A 276 9.53 -10.36 2.16
N PRO A 277 10.46 -10.05 3.09
CA PRO A 277 11.86 -9.75 2.74
C PRO A 277 12.53 -10.79 1.86
N ILE A 278 12.21 -12.07 2.05
CA ILE A 278 12.74 -13.17 1.23
C ILE A 278 12.17 -13.14 -0.20
N VAL A 279 10.88 -12.84 -0.35
CA VAL A 279 10.18 -12.84 -1.66
C VAL A 279 10.40 -11.52 -2.40
N PHE A 280 10.56 -10.43 -1.68
CA PHE A 280 10.62 -9.09 -2.26
C PHE A 280 11.77 -8.91 -3.26
N ASN A 281 12.94 -9.49 -2.97
CA ASN A 281 14.07 -9.46 -3.91
C ASN A 281 13.73 -10.15 -5.23
N CYS A 282 13.01 -11.29 -5.19
CA CYS A 282 12.54 -11.96 -6.40
C CYS A 282 11.60 -11.08 -7.24
N VAL A 283 10.73 -10.28 -6.58
CA VAL A 283 9.85 -9.33 -7.27
C VAL A 283 10.66 -8.23 -7.96
N LEU A 284 11.70 -7.72 -7.31
CA LEU A 284 12.61 -6.73 -7.90
C LEU A 284 13.39 -7.33 -9.09
N ASP A 285 13.91 -8.54 -8.94
CA ASP A 285 14.68 -9.21 -9.98
C ASP A 285 13.83 -9.55 -11.21
N ILE A 286 12.54 -9.84 -11.04
CA ILE A 286 11.59 -9.95 -12.16
C ILE A 286 11.53 -8.63 -12.94
N GLY A 287 11.45 -7.49 -12.26
CA GLY A 287 11.46 -6.17 -12.92
C GLY A 287 12.72 -5.94 -13.74
N LYS A 288 13.89 -6.27 -13.19
CA LYS A 288 15.18 -6.18 -13.88
C LYS A 288 15.21 -7.09 -15.11
N TRP A 289 14.83 -8.36 -14.94
CA TRP A 289 14.79 -9.34 -16.02
C TRP A 289 13.89 -8.90 -17.18
N ILE A 290 12.69 -8.37 -16.90
CA ILE A 290 11.80 -7.87 -17.95
C ILE A 290 12.47 -6.74 -18.73
N ASN A 291 13.10 -5.81 -18.04
CA ASN A 291 13.74 -4.67 -18.67
C ASN A 291 14.92 -5.08 -19.57
N GLN A 292 15.74 -6.04 -19.12
CA GLN A 292 16.86 -6.57 -19.91
C GLN A 292 16.38 -7.35 -21.14
N THR A 293 15.34 -8.21 -20.94
CA THR A 293 14.88 -9.10 -22.01
C THR A 293 14.11 -8.36 -23.10
N PHE A 294 13.39 -7.29 -22.74
CA PHE A 294 12.49 -6.54 -23.64
C PHE A 294 12.93 -5.08 -23.80
N GLU A 295 14.22 -4.82 -23.73
CA GLU A 295 14.79 -3.46 -23.82
C GLU A 295 14.36 -2.70 -25.07
N HIS A 296 14.26 -3.41 -26.22
CA HIS A 296 13.91 -2.82 -27.50
C HIS A 296 12.43 -2.95 -27.88
N CYS A 297 11.58 -3.47 -26.99
CA CYS A 297 10.16 -3.66 -27.22
C CYS A 297 9.29 -3.10 -26.10
N LEU A 298 9.03 -1.79 -26.16
CA LEU A 298 8.26 -1.03 -25.19
C LEU A 298 6.91 -1.65 -24.84
N THR A 299 6.15 -2.04 -25.87
CA THR A 299 4.81 -2.61 -25.69
C THR A 299 4.86 -3.97 -25.01
N ALA A 300 5.79 -4.84 -25.39
CA ALA A 300 5.97 -6.13 -24.74
C ALA A 300 6.41 -5.96 -23.30
N SER A 301 7.40 -5.12 -23.02
CA SER A 301 7.87 -4.81 -21.67
C SER A 301 6.72 -4.35 -20.76
N THR A 302 5.91 -3.39 -21.20
CA THR A 302 4.78 -2.86 -20.44
C THR A 302 3.70 -3.91 -20.20
N LEU A 303 3.28 -4.65 -21.23
CA LEU A 303 2.24 -5.68 -21.12
C LEU A 303 2.67 -6.83 -20.21
N ILE A 304 3.95 -7.25 -20.28
CA ILE A 304 4.49 -8.30 -19.43
C ILE A 304 4.53 -7.85 -17.97
N LYS A 305 4.94 -6.62 -17.66
CA LYS A 305 4.91 -6.06 -16.29
C LYS A 305 3.49 -6.11 -15.72
N ILE A 306 2.50 -5.68 -16.48
CA ILE A 306 1.08 -5.73 -16.08
C ILE A 306 0.63 -7.20 -15.90
N GLY A 307 0.93 -8.08 -16.84
CA GLY A 307 0.56 -9.49 -16.80
C GLY A 307 1.17 -10.22 -15.59
N ILE A 308 2.45 -10.02 -15.31
CA ILE A 308 3.12 -10.61 -14.15
C ILE A 308 2.56 -10.04 -12.84
N THR A 309 2.26 -8.73 -12.79
CA THR A 309 1.58 -8.12 -11.63
C THR A 309 0.26 -8.82 -11.33
N LEU A 310 -0.57 -9.05 -12.34
CA LEU A 310 -1.83 -9.79 -12.21
C LEU A 310 -1.59 -11.23 -11.76
N ALA A 311 -0.60 -11.91 -12.34
CA ALA A 311 -0.25 -13.28 -11.96
C ALA A 311 0.17 -13.36 -10.47
N ILE A 312 1.03 -12.46 -9.99
CA ILE A 312 1.41 -12.39 -8.57
C ILE A 312 0.18 -12.20 -7.69
N CYS A 313 -0.72 -11.26 -8.03
CA CYS A 313 -1.95 -11.04 -7.27
C CYS A 313 -2.81 -12.31 -7.23
N ILE A 314 -3.01 -13.00 -8.35
CA ILE A 314 -3.81 -14.22 -8.43
C ILE A 314 -3.18 -15.34 -7.60
N ILE A 315 -1.88 -15.58 -7.74
CA ILE A 315 -1.15 -16.61 -6.97
C ILE A 315 -1.30 -16.35 -5.47
N CYS A 316 -1.09 -15.11 -5.02
CA CYS A 316 -1.27 -14.76 -3.61
C CYS A 316 -2.70 -14.97 -3.11
N VAL A 317 -3.72 -14.66 -3.93
CA VAL A 317 -5.13 -14.94 -3.60
C VAL A 317 -5.36 -16.44 -3.46
N VAL A 318 -4.85 -17.27 -4.37
CA VAL A 318 -4.98 -18.74 -4.30
C VAL A 318 -4.33 -19.28 -3.03
N ILE A 319 -3.10 -18.85 -2.72
CA ILE A 319 -2.40 -19.22 -1.48
C ILE A 319 -3.24 -18.84 -0.24
N ASP A 320 -3.84 -17.64 -0.23
CA ASP A 320 -4.66 -17.21 0.89
C ASP A 320 -5.97 -18.02 1.03
N ARG A 321 -6.55 -18.45 -0.08
CA ARG A 321 -7.72 -19.36 -0.07
C ARG A 321 -7.37 -20.70 0.56
N ILE A 322 -6.24 -21.26 0.21
CA ILE A 322 -5.72 -22.48 0.82
C ILE A 322 -5.52 -22.25 2.34
N ARG A 323 -4.85 -21.17 2.74
CA ARG A 323 -4.70 -20.82 4.16
C ARG A 323 -6.04 -20.76 4.89
N MET A 324 -7.03 -20.05 4.32
CA MET A 324 -8.33 -19.89 4.97
C MET A 324 -9.08 -21.21 5.19
N SER A 325 -8.90 -22.20 4.32
CA SER A 325 -9.53 -23.53 4.50
C SER A 325 -8.98 -24.26 5.74
N PHE A 326 -7.71 -24.08 6.09
CA PHE A 326 -7.10 -24.72 7.24
C PHE A 326 -7.20 -23.90 8.54
N SER A 327 -7.13 -22.58 8.41
CA SER A 327 -6.96 -21.70 9.58
C SER A 327 -8.24 -21.38 10.33
N SER A 328 -9.40 -21.60 9.74
CA SER A 328 -10.71 -21.28 10.37
C SER A 328 -10.90 -21.96 11.72
N SER A 329 -10.54 -23.25 11.82
CA SER A 329 -10.64 -24.04 13.05
C SER A 329 -9.61 -23.59 14.10
N VAL A 330 -8.35 -23.36 13.69
CA VAL A 330 -7.28 -22.91 14.58
C VAL A 330 -7.59 -21.54 15.18
N VAL A 331 -8.01 -20.61 14.36
CA VAL A 331 -8.38 -19.25 14.81
C VAL A 331 -9.58 -19.31 15.75
N ALA A 332 -10.57 -20.17 15.52
CA ALA A 332 -11.70 -20.33 16.42
C ALA A 332 -11.27 -20.82 17.82
N VAL A 333 -10.34 -21.76 17.89
CA VAL A 333 -9.78 -22.26 19.17
C VAL A 333 -9.05 -21.13 19.90
N ILE A 334 -8.15 -20.37 19.22
CA ILE A 334 -7.42 -19.27 19.81
C ILE A 334 -8.39 -18.20 20.35
N ILE A 335 -9.42 -17.83 19.59
CA ILE A 335 -10.41 -16.83 20.01
C ILE A 335 -11.17 -17.32 21.25
N ASN A 336 -11.60 -18.58 21.27
CA ASN A 336 -12.31 -19.13 22.42
C ASN A 336 -11.44 -19.12 23.68
N TYR A 337 -10.17 -19.47 23.54
CA TYR A 337 -9.22 -19.46 24.67
C TYR A 337 -8.96 -18.03 25.18
N THR A 338 -8.65 -17.09 24.31
CA THR A 338 -8.42 -15.68 24.68
C THR A 338 -9.66 -15.04 25.30
N THR A 339 -10.84 -15.34 24.76
CA THR A 339 -12.11 -14.82 25.32
C THR A 339 -12.38 -15.39 26.71
N ARG A 340 -12.06 -16.66 26.96
CA ARG A 340 -12.18 -17.27 28.29
C ARG A 340 -11.19 -16.63 29.28
N MET A 341 -9.94 -16.44 28.93
CA MET A 341 -8.95 -15.77 29.77
C MET A 341 -9.34 -14.35 30.18
N LEU A 342 -9.94 -13.60 29.27
CA LEU A 342 -10.37 -12.21 29.53
C LEU A 342 -11.70 -12.10 30.30
N ARG A 343 -12.50 -13.18 30.35
CA ARG A 343 -13.75 -13.24 31.15
C ARG A 343 -13.52 -13.71 32.60
N ILE A 344 -12.32 -14.17 32.94
CA ILE A 344 -11.96 -14.61 34.31
C ILE A 344 -11.55 -13.41 35.19
N LYS A 345 -11.74 -12.18 34.70
CA LYS A 345 -11.68 -10.97 35.51
C LYS A 345 -13.02 -10.25 35.45
#